data_468a771866f7931fc9e5f24939507fdf
#
_entry.id   468a771866f7931fc9e5f24939507fdf
#
_cell.length_a   1.000
_cell.length_b   1.000
_cell.length_c   1.000
_cell.angle_alpha   90.00
_cell.angle_beta   90.00
_cell.angle_gamma   90.00
#
_symmetry.space_group_name_H-M   'P 1'
#
loop_
_entity.id
_entity.type
_entity.pdbx_description
1 polymer ?
#
loop_
_entity_poly.entity_id
_entity_poly.type
_entity_poly.pdbx_seq_one_letter_code
_entity_poly.pdbx_strand_id
1 'polypeptide(L)'
;VLEQLKENEKNYEQTLLKTLLPAVKRSATITKRADAQLVFCIDVRSEPIRRAIERLGNYETLGFAGFFGIPIRVQEFESGKTKDCCPVLLKPRYRVDEKPYEVNSFLMEQHQQGKTIKTTLGKIYQELKYNFATPFALVETLGAWYGLKMVLQALAPSYTKKTSHALNHLIAPQLQTEPSFELDEDNLEHGIALSEQIDYAETVLRLMGLTSGFAKLIILCGHGSTTENNPYASALDCGACGGNHGGTNAKLLARILNKIDVRRALEEKGIHIPMDTLFYAALHNTTTDSIELYNLNTVKVLYPNLVNQLRVDLEEAKSSNNLERGQKLNSAHPEQDIQRRSQDWSETRPEWGLARNAAFIVA
;
A
#
# COMPACT_ATOMS: atom_id res chain seq x y z
N VAL A 1 9.61 -6.22 -43.05
CA VAL A 1 9.58 -5.72 -41.66
C VAL A 1 8.49 -6.41 -40.88
N LEU A 2 7.21 -6.37 -41.33
CA LEU A 2 6.08 -6.96 -40.56
C LEU A 2 6.19 -8.49 -40.44
N GLU A 3 6.60 -9.19 -41.49
CA GLU A 3 6.79 -10.64 -41.45
C GLU A 3 7.93 -11.03 -40.52
N GLN A 4 9.03 -10.29 -40.54
CA GLN A 4 10.15 -10.51 -39.64
C GLN A 4 9.78 -10.25 -38.16
N LEU A 5 8.92 -9.25 -37.91
CA LEU A 5 8.40 -8.99 -36.55
C LEU A 5 7.55 -10.17 -36.05
N LYS A 6 6.62 -10.65 -36.87
CA LYS A 6 5.78 -11.81 -36.56
C LYS A 6 6.60 -13.09 -36.30
N GLU A 7 7.65 -13.29 -37.11
CA GLU A 7 8.55 -14.44 -36.92
C GLU A 7 9.34 -14.33 -35.61
N ASN A 8 9.83 -13.15 -35.28
CA ASN A 8 10.51 -12.89 -34.00
C ASN A 8 9.57 -13.10 -32.80
N GLU A 9 8.33 -12.62 -32.86
CA GLU A 9 7.32 -12.84 -31.83
C GLU A 9 7.02 -14.33 -31.63
N LYS A 10 6.81 -15.05 -32.73
CA LYS A 10 6.56 -16.50 -32.67
C LYS A 10 7.72 -17.29 -32.09
N ASN A 11 8.96 -16.92 -32.41
CA ASN A 11 10.16 -17.55 -31.88
C ASN A 11 10.29 -17.27 -30.37
N TYR A 12 9.98 -16.03 -29.94
CA TYR A 12 9.96 -15.66 -28.53
C TYR A 12 8.87 -16.43 -27.75
N GLU A 13 7.65 -16.47 -28.29
CA GLU A 13 6.53 -17.23 -27.73
C GLU A 13 6.88 -18.70 -27.53
N GLN A 14 7.45 -19.35 -28.54
CA GLN A 14 7.87 -20.75 -28.45
C GLN A 14 8.94 -20.96 -27.36
N THR A 15 9.87 -20.03 -27.23
CA THR A 15 10.91 -20.07 -26.19
C THR A 15 10.31 -19.92 -24.80
N LEU A 16 9.39 -18.97 -24.66
CA LEU A 16 8.67 -18.73 -23.41
C LEU A 16 7.85 -19.95 -23.00
N LEU A 17 7.07 -20.52 -23.92
CA LEU A 17 6.27 -21.73 -23.68
C LEU A 17 7.13 -22.92 -23.26
N LYS A 18 8.28 -23.14 -23.91
CA LYS A 18 9.23 -24.20 -23.51
C LYS A 18 9.72 -24.00 -22.09
N THR A 19 9.87 -22.78 -21.62
CA THR A 19 10.32 -22.45 -20.27
C THR A 19 9.18 -22.64 -19.25
N LEU A 20 7.95 -22.26 -19.60
CA LEU A 20 6.80 -22.32 -18.71
C LEU A 20 6.21 -23.74 -18.54
N LEU A 21 6.15 -24.55 -19.60
CA LEU A 21 5.54 -25.86 -19.56
C LEU A 21 6.09 -26.79 -18.45
N PRO A 22 7.41 -26.85 -18.17
CA PRO A 22 7.93 -27.64 -17.06
C PRO A 22 7.48 -27.12 -15.70
N ALA A 23 7.33 -25.79 -15.56
CA ALA A 23 6.88 -25.16 -14.30
C ALA A 23 5.40 -25.49 -14.04
N VAL A 24 4.54 -25.42 -15.05
CA VAL A 24 3.12 -25.79 -14.95
C VAL A 24 2.97 -27.26 -14.52
N LYS A 25 3.74 -28.17 -15.11
CA LYS A 25 3.73 -29.61 -14.75
C LYS A 25 4.18 -29.84 -13.30
N ARG A 26 5.13 -29.05 -12.79
CA ARG A 26 5.57 -29.13 -11.39
C ARG A 26 4.50 -28.58 -10.44
N SER A 27 3.87 -27.47 -10.81
CA SER A 27 2.81 -26.84 -10.00
C SER A 27 1.63 -27.79 -9.77
N ALA A 28 1.26 -28.61 -10.75
CA ALA A 28 0.20 -29.60 -10.64
C ALA A 28 0.47 -30.70 -9.58
N THR A 29 1.70 -30.83 -9.10
CA THR A 29 2.10 -31.82 -8.07
C THR A 29 2.26 -31.21 -6.67
N ILE A 30 2.12 -29.88 -6.50
CA ILE A 30 2.25 -29.22 -5.20
C ILE A 30 0.94 -29.43 -4.43
N THR A 31 0.99 -30.31 -3.44
CA THR A 31 -0.15 -30.63 -2.55
C THR A 31 -0.13 -29.85 -1.23
N LYS A 32 0.97 -29.17 -0.94
CA LYS A 32 1.10 -28.42 0.32
C LYS A 32 0.43 -27.08 0.22
N ARG A 33 -0.49 -26.79 1.15
CA ARG A 33 -1.12 -25.48 1.34
C ARG A 33 -0.05 -24.41 1.53
N ALA A 34 -0.17 -23.28 0.84
CA ALA A 34 0.74 -22.15 1.02
C ALA A 34 0.72 -21.65 2.47
N ASP A 35 1.86 -21.18 2.97
CA ASP A 35 1.97 -20.62 4.30
C ASP A 35 1.28 -19.23 4.34
N ALA A 36 1.49 -18.42 3.30
CA ALA A 36 0.71 -17.22 3.07
C ALA A 36 0.51 -16.95 1.57
N GLN A 37 -0.58 -16.26 1.24
CA GLN A 37 -0.86 -15.73 -0.09
C GLN A 37 -0.89 -14.21 -0.02
N LEU A 38 -0.16 -13.53 -0.92
CA LEU A 38 -0.08 -12.08 -0.95
C LEU A 38 -0.63 -11.56 -2.28
N VAL A 39 -1.67 -10.74 -2.20
CA VAL A 39 -2.32 -10.15 -3.37
C VAL A 39 -1.80 -8.72 -3.55
N PHE A 40 -0.98 -8.52 -4.57
CA PHE A 40 -0.40 -7.22 -4.88
C PHE A 40 -1.20 -6.47 -5.95
N CYS A 41 -1.08 -5.15 -5.96
CA CYS A 41 -1.51 -4.38 -7.13
C CYS A 41 -0.76 -4.85 -8.38
N ILE A 42 -1.47 -4.89 -9.52
CA ILE A 42 -0.88 -5.23 -10.82
C ILE A 42 0.11 -4.18 -11.35
N ASP A 43 0.44 -3.18 -10.57
CA ASP A 43 1.48 -2.22 -10.90
C ASP A 43 2.82 -2.93 -11.11
N VAL A 44 3.50 -2.61 -12.22
CA VAL A 44 4.75 -3.26 -12.62
C VAL A 44 5.86 -3.15 -11.55
N ARG A 45 5.79 -2.14 -10.68
CA ARG A 45 6.75 -1.95 -9.59
C ARG A 45 6.59 -3.00 -8.47
N SER A 46 5.45 -3.69 -8.41
CA SER A 46 5.24 -4.80 -7.47
C SER A 46 5.88 -6.12 -7.92
N GLU A 47 6.21 -6.29 -9.21
CA GLU A 47 6.74 -7.54 -9.73
C GLU A 47 8.10 -7.96 -9.12
N PRO A 48 9.08 -7.06 -8.91
CA PRO A 48 10.35 -7.44 -8.31
C PRO A 48 10.19 -7.99 -6.90
N ILE A 49 9.39 -7.32 -6.06
CA ILE A 49 9.19 -7.75 -4.67
C ILE A 49 8.42 -9.07 -4.58
N ARG A 50 7.43 -9.30 -5.45
CA ARG A 50 6.70 -10.57 -5.55
C ARG A 50 7.66 -11.73 -5.82
N ARG A 51 8.52 -11.58 -6.83
CA ARG A 51 9.54 -12.59 -7.17
C ARG A 51 10.53 -12.85 -6.02
N ALA A 52 10.89 -11.81 -5.27
CA ALA A 52 11.78 -11.95 -4.13
C ALA A 52 11.10 -12.73 -3.00
N ILE A 53 9.84 -12.43 -2.68
CA ILE A 53 9.08 -13.11 -1.63
C ILE A 53 8.89 -14.60 -1.94
N GLU A 54 8.52 -14.95 -3.15
CA GLU A 54 8.29 -16.35 -3.55
C GLU A 54 9.54 -17.24 -3.48
N ARG A 55 10.75 -16.64 -3.45
CA ARG A 55 12.02 -17.36 -3.29
C ARG A 55 12.35 -17.70 -1.84
N LEU A 56 11.75 -17.01 -0.87
CA LEU A 56 12.13 -17.10 0.54
C LEU A 56 11.32 -18.12 1.32
N GLY A 57 10.14 -18.49 0.83
CA GLY A 57 9.28 -19.41 1.56
C GLY A 57 8.20 -20.04 0.68
N ASN A 58 7.31 -20.77 1.34
CA ASN A 58 6.14 -21.35 0.68
C ASN A 58 5.03 -20.30 0.55
N TYR A 59 5.34 -19.25 -0.21
CA TYR A 59 4.46 -18.13 -0.47
C TYR A 59 3.95 -18.16 -1.90
N GLU A 60 2.70 -17.76 -2.09
CA GLU A 60 2.11 -17.52 -3.39
C GLU A 60 1.78 -16.04 -3.54
N THR A 61 2.07 -15.46 -4.70
CA THR A 61 1.68 -14.08 -4.97
C THR A 61 0.67 -14.01 -6.10
N LEU A 62 -0.33 -13.16 -5.93
CA LEU A 62 -1.41 -12.90 -6.88
C LEU A 62 -1.39 -11.43 -7.28
N GLY A 63 -1.87 -11.12 -8.47
CA GLY A 63 -2.03 -9.74 -8.94
C GLY A 63 -3.50 -9.35 -9.01
N PHE A 64 -3.84 -8.16 -8.52
CA PHE A 64 -5.17 -7.57 -8.69
C PHE A 64 -5.07 -6.05 -8.77
N ALA A 65 -6.09 -5.39 -9.34
CA ALA A 65 -6.10 -3.93 -9.38
C ALA A 65 -6.15 -3.35 -7.96
N GLY A 66 -5.29 -2.37 -7.63
CA GLY A 66 -5.05 -1.91 -6.26
C GLY A 66 -6.23 -1.26 -5.53
N PHE A 67 -7.35 -0.96 -6.23
CA PHE A 67 -8.60 -0.57 -5.59
C PHE A 67 -9.45 -1.78 -5.17
N PHE A 68 -8.97 -3.00 -5.40
CA PHE A 68 -9.62 -4.27 -5.04
C PHE A 68 -11.10 -4.37 -5.47
N GLY A 69 -11.41 -3.81 -6.65
CA GLY A 69 -12.74 -3.88 -7.25
C GLY A 69 -13.82 -3.02 -6.59
N ILE A 70 -13.53 -2.32 -5.49
CA ILE A 70 -14.52 -1.54 -4.74
C ILE A 70 -14.30 -0.04 -4.98
N PRO A 71 -15.14 0.63 -5.80
CA PRO A 71 -15.00 2.04 -6.11
C PRO A 71 -15.57 2.89 -4.95
N ILE A 72 -14.69 3.41 -4.11
CA ILE A 72 -15.06 4.16 -2.91
C ILE A 72 -14.57 5.61 -2.96
N ARG A 73 -15.31 6.48 -2.30
CA ARG A 73 -14.87 7.79 -1.85
C ARG A 73 -14.59 7.71 -0.35
N VAL A 74 -13.37 7.96 0.03
CA VAL A 74 -12.94 7.94 1.43
C VAL A 74 -13.00 9.33 2.00
N GLN A 75 -13.66 9.48 3.14
CA GLN A 75 -13.56 10.67 3.96
C GLN A 75 -12.51 10.44 5.04
N GLU A 76 -11.46 11.24 4.99
CA GLU A 76 -10.38 11.16 5.98
C GLU A 76 -10.88 11.52 7.37
N PHE A 77 -10.42 10.76 8.35
CA PHE A 77 -10.69 11.03 9.75
C PHE A 77 -10.26 12.46 10.11
N GLU A 78 -11.13 13.20 10.76
CA GLU A 78 -10.96 14.58 11.27
C GLU A 78 -10.73 15.68 10.21
N SER A 79 -10.11 15.43 9.08
CA SER A 79 -9.88 16.49 8.08
C SER A 79 -11.15 16.82 7.30
N GLY A 80 -12.08 15.87 7.24
CA GLY A 80 -13.27 15.94 6.41
C GLY A 80 -12.97 15.96 4.89
N LYS A 81 -11.69 15.88 4.51
CA LYS A 81 -11.30 15.81 3.11
C LYS A 81 -11.72 14.48 2.52
N THR A 82 -12.20 14.52 1.30
CA THR A 82 -12.60 13.33 0.56
C THR A 82 -11.59 13.00 -0.52
N LYS A 83 -11.34 11.70 -0.73
CA LYS A 83 -10.47 11.17 -1.79
C LYS A 83 -11.21 10.07 -2.54
N ASP A 84 -11.16 10.11 -3.87
CA ASP A 84 -11.72 9.07 -4.72
C ASP A 84 -10.68 7.94 -4.87
N CYS A 85 -10.92 6.81 -4.24
CA CYS A 85 -10.05 5.65 -4.24
C CYS A 85 -10.56 4.59 -5.23
N CYS A 86 -10.63 4.96 -6.50
CA CYS A 86 -11.00 4.12 -7.63
C CYS A 86 -10.34 4.66 -8.91
N PRO A 87 -10.28 3.87 -10.00
CA PRO A 87 -9.78 4.35 -11.29
C PRO A 87 -10.50 5.63 -11.74
N VAL A 88 -9.73 6.57 -12.32
CA VAL A 88 -10.25 7.89 -12.74
C VAL A 88 -11.44 7.80 -13.71
N LEU A 89 -11.53 6.70 -14.46
CA LEU A 89 -12.66 6.44 -15.39
C LEU A 89 -13.96 6.01 -14.68
N LEU A 90 -13.88 5.65 -13.39
CA LEU A 90 -15.02 5.24 -12.59
C LEU A 90 -15.46 6.37 -11.65
N LYS A 91 -16.73 6.40 -11.34
CA LYS A 91 -17.25 7.23 -10.25
C LYS A 91 -17.30 6.40 -8.97
N PRO A 92 -16.88 6.95 -7.82
CA PRO A 92 -17.09 6.30 -6.54
C PRO A 92 -18.59 6.01 -6.34
N ARG A 93 -18.87 4.78 -5.94
CA ARG A 93 -20.26 4.35 -5.69
C ARG A 93 -20.65 4.49 -4.23
N TYR A 94 -19.67 4.39 -3.33
CA TYR A 94 -19.89 4.40 -1.89
C TYR A 94 -18.99 5.42 -1.23
N ARG A 95 -19.52 6.03 -0.17
CA ARG A 95 -18.74 6.86 0.74
C ARG A 95 -18.40 6.05 1.97
N VAL A 96 -17.11 6.07 2.34
CA VAL A 96 -16.55 5.32 3.46
C VAL A 96 -15.80 6.30 4.35
N ASP A 97 -16.14 6.33 5.62
CA ASP A 97 -15.47 7.20 6.59
C ASP A 97 -14.34 6.45 7.29
N GLU A 98 -13.19 7.09 7.44
CA GLU A 98 -12.13 6.56 8.28
C GLU A 98 -12.46 6.81 9.75
N LYS A 99 -12.43 5.75 10.56
CA LYS A 99 -12.62 5.81 12.02
C LYS A 99 -11.36 5.34 12.73
N PRO A 100 -11.04 5.87 13.91
CA PRO A 100 -9.92 5.39 14.71
C PRO A 100 -10.13 3.94 15.11
N TYR A 101 -9.04 3.16 15.06
CA TYR A 101 -9.04 1.76 15.43
C TYR A 101 -8.41 1.56 16.82
N GLU A 102 -9.12 0.89 17.73
CA GLU A 102 -8.65 0.52 19.08
C GLU A 102 -7.94 1.65 19.86
N VAL A 103 -8.47 2.86 19.77
CA VAL A 103 -7.88 4.04 20.43
C VAL A 103 -8.56 4.28 21.75
N ASN A 104 -7.77 4.36 22.84
CA ASN A 104 -8.29 4.79 24.12
C ASN A 104 -8.57 6.31 24.17
N SER A 105 -9.42 6.75 25.09
CA SER A 105 -9.84 8.15 25.23
C SER A 105 -8.66 9.10 25.43
N PHE A 106 -7.65 8.69 26.20
CA PHE A 106 -6.46 9.48 26.48
C PHE A 106 -5.65 9.77 25.21
N LEU A 107 -5.38 8.75 24.40
CA LEU A 107 -4.62 8.91 23.17
C LEU A 107 -5.40 9.74 22.14
N MET A 108 -6.73 9.59 22.11
CA MET A 108 -7.61 10.42 21.28
C MET A 108 -7.54 11.88 21.66
N GLU A 109 -7.62 12.17 22.95
CA GLU A 109 -7.53 13.54 23.48
C GLU A 109 -6.17 14.18 23.18
N GLN A 110 -5.06 13.46 23.42
CA GLN A 110 -3.72 13.92 23.06
C GLN A 110 -3.59 14.22 21.58
N HIS A 111 -4.12 13.34 20.72
CA HIS A 111 -4.11 13.55 19.28
C HIS A 111 -4.87 14.81 18.89
N GLN A 112 -6.10 15.00 19.39
CA GLN A 112 -6.93 16.16 19.09
C GLN A 112 -6.30 17.48 19.57
N GLN A 113 -5.77 17.51 20.80
CA GLN A 113 -5.05 18.67 21.34
C GLN A 113 -3.82 19.01 20.49
N GLY A 114 -2.99 18.01 20.19
CA GLY A 114 -1.79 18.20 19.36
C GLY A 114 -2.11 18.67 17.97
N LYS A 115 -3.17 18.18 17.36
CA LYS A 115 -3.63 18.61 16.05
C LYS A 115 -4.16 20.05 16.06
N THR A 116 -4.91 20.41 17.11
CA THR A 116 -5.39 21.78 17.31
C THR A 116 -4.22 22.75 17.39
N ILE A 117 -3.18 22.41 18.18
CA ILE A 117 -1.95 23.20 18.28
C ILE A 117 -1.30 23.37 16.90
N LYS A 118 -1.08 22.27 16.16
CA LYS A 118 -0.47 22.33 14.82
C LYS A 118 -1.28 23.18 13.85
N THR A 119 -2.60 23.02 13.84
CA THR A 119 -3.50 23.77 12.95
C THR A 119 -3.49 25.26 13.29
N THR A 120 -3.51 25.59 14.58
CA THR A 120 -3.48 26.99 15.05
C THR A 120 -2.14 27.67 14.70
N LEU A 121 -1.02 26.99 15.00
CA LEU A 121 0.30 27.49 14.61
C LEU A 121 0.44 27.64 13.09
N GLY A 122 -0.09 26.69 12.33
CA GLY A 122 -0.13 26.77 10.86
C GLY A 122 -0.92 27.96 10.36
N LYS A 123 -2.10 28.25 10.95
CA LYS A 123 -2.90 29.44 10.61
C LYS A 123 -2.15 30.74 10.94
N ILE A 124 -1.59 30.84 12.15
CA ILE A 124 -0.80 32.02 12.56
C ILE A 124 0.38 32.23 11.58
N TYR A 125 1.11 31.17 11.23
CA TYR A 125 2.19 31.24 10.26
C TYR A 125 1.71 31.74 8.89
N GLN A 126 0.58 31.24 8.39
CA GLN A 126 0.00 31.70 7.11
C GLN A 126 -0.43 33.18 7.18
N GLU A 127 -1.07 33.58 8.26
CA GLU A 127 -1.46 35.00 8.46
C GLU A 127 -0.23 35.89 8.48
N LEU A 128 0.83 35.54 9.21
CA LEU A 128 2.07 36.28 9.23
C LEU A 128 2.76 36.31 7.86
N LYS A 129 2.71 35.25 7.09
CA LYS A 129 3.32 35.14 5.76
C LYS A 129 2.62 35.99 4.71
N TYR A 130 1.29 36.09 4.77
CA TYR A 130 0.50 36.79 3.74
C TYR A 130 0.02 38.18 4.15
N ASN A 131 0.39 38.64 5.33
CA ASN A 131 0.12 40.02 5.75
C ASN A 131 1.07 41.02 5.04
N PHE A 132 0.67 42.27 4.95
CA PHE A 132 1.47 43.32 4.28
C PHE A 132 2.79 43.65 5.01
N ALA A 133 2.81 43.68 6.32
CA ALA A 133 3.95 44.16 7.11
C ALA A 133 4.81 43.09 7.76
N THR A 134 4.22 41.91 8.07
CA THR A 134 4.84 40.87 8.89
C THR A 134 5.79 39.90 8.17
N PRO A 135 5.78 39.71 6.82
CA PRO A 135 6.72 38.81 6.15
C PRO A 135 8.19 39.15 6.39
N PHE A 136 8.51 40.47 6.46
CA PHE A 136 9.89 40.92 6.73
C PHE A 136 10.35 40.52 8.14
N ALA A 137 9.51 40.79 9.15
CA ALA A 137 9.80 40.40 10.52
C ALA A 137 9.87 38.87 10.67
N LEU A 138 9.05 38.12 9.94
CA LEU A 138 9.07 36.66 9.91
C LEU A 138 10.40 36.14 9.35
N VAL A 139 10.90 36.70 8.28
CA VAL A 139 12.20 36.33 7.69
C VAL A 139 13.35 36.70 8.63
N GLU A 140 13.35 37.87 9.22
CA GLU A 140 14.40 38.28 10.17
C GLU A 140 14.45 37.41 11.42
N THR A 141 13.30 37.01 11.95
CA THR A 141 13.24 36.18 13.16
C THR A 141 13.46 34.69 12.91
N LEU A 142 12.92 34.13 11.83
CA LEU A 142 12.95 32.73 11.54
C LEU A 142 13.92 32.30 10.43
N GLY A 143 14.48 33.29 9.69
CA GLY A 143 15.32 33.02 8.52
C GLY A 143 16.58 32.23 8.86
N ALA A 144 17.25 32.53 9.97
CA ALA A 144 18.42 31.78 10.43
C ALA A 144 18.06 30.32 10.76
N TRP A 145 16.91 30.11 11.39
CA TRP A 145 16.41 28.76 11.69
C TRP A 145 16.06 27.98 10.42
N TYR A 146 15.37 28.60 9.47
CA TYR A 146 15.05 27.97 8.19
C TYR A 146 16.30 27.70 7.36
N GLY A 147 17.29 28.60 7.40
CA GLY A 147 18.58 28.38 6.76
C GLY A 147 19.30 27.17 7.33
N LEU A 148 19.40 27.07 8.66
CA LEU A 148 19.96 25.89 9.33
C LEU A 148 19.20 24.61 8.98
N LYS A 149 17.86 24.65 9.02
CA LYS A 149 17.02 23.51 8.64
C LYS A 149 17.27 23.08 7.20
N MET A 150 17.38 24.01 6.26
CA MET A 150 17.66 23.74 4.85
C MET A 150 19.03 23.06 4.68
N VAL A 151 20.07 23.54 5.36
CA VAL A 151 21.40 22.92 5.35
C VAL A 151 21.34 21.50 5.94
N LEU A 152 20.67 21.31 7.05
CA LEU A 152 20.51 19.98 7.66
C LEU A 152 19.71 19.03 6.77
N GLN A 153 18.69 19.52 6.08
CA GLN A 153 17.93 18.72 5.11
C GLN A 153 18.77 18.29 3.91
N ALA A 154 19.70 19.14 3.47
CA ALA A 154 20.61 18.80 2.37
C ALA A 154 21.73 17.83 2.80
N LEU A 155 22.31 18.02 3.99
CA LEU A 155 23.44 17.21 4.45
C LEU A 155 23.03 15.91 5.17
N ALA A 156 21.88 15.91 5.85
CA ALA A 156 21.40 14.79 6.67
C ALA A 156 19.89 14.59 6.55
N PRO A 157 19.34 14.31 5.34
CA PRO A 157 17.91 14.22 5.08
C PRO A 157 17.21 13.18 5.95
N SER A 158 17.80 12.01 6.12
CA SER A 158 17.23 10.93 6.94
C SER A 158 17.14 11.29 8.42
N TYR A 159 18.14 12.00 8.94
CA TYR A 159 18.14 12.46 10.33
C TYR A 159 17.08 13.53 10.57
N THR A 160 16.99 14.53 9.70
CA THR A 160 15.99 15.59 9.81
C THR A 160 14.57 15.07 9.67
N LYS A 161 14.35 14.07 8.80
CA LYS A 161 13.03 13.42 8.67
C LYS A 161 12.68 12.62 9.92
N LYS A 162 13.62 11.84 10.45
CA LYS A 162 13.43 11.05 11.68
C LYS A 162 13.11 11.93 12.89
N THR A 163 13.85 13.02 13.08
CA THR A 163 13.63 13.95 14.19
C THR A 163 12.30 14.70 14.04
N SER A 164 11.97 15.14 12.82
CA SER A 164 10.68 15.77 12.53
C SER A 164 9.50 14.81 12.77
N HIS A 165 9.64 13.54 12.37
CA HIS A 165 8.63 12.52 12.63
C HIS A 165 8.45 12.27 14.13
N ALA A 166 9.55 12.12 14.88
CA ALA A 166 9.52 11.93 16.33
C ALA A 166 8.84 13.12 17.05
N LEU A 167 9.21 14.36 16.69
CA LEU A 167 8.60 15.55 17.22
C LEU A 167 7.10 15.63 16.88
N ASN A 168 6.75 15.34 15.64
CA ASN A 168 5.35 15.29 15.22
C ASN A 168 4.54 14.26 15.99
N HIS A 169 5.12 13.10 16.27
CA HIS A 169 4.49 12.05 17.05
C HIS A 169 4.30 12.44 18.52
N LEU A 170 5.27 13.17 19.11
CA LEU A 170 5.15 13.69 20.49
C LEU A 170 4.04 14.74 20.62
N ILE A 171 3.92 15.64 19.61
CA ILE A 171 2.90 16.70 19.64
C ILE A 171 1.50 16.13 19.34
N ALA A 172 1.38 15.29 18.33
CA ALA A 172 0.12 14.66 17.93
C ALA A 172 0.41 13.21 17.53
N PRO A 173 0.19 12.24 18.44
CA PRO A 173 0.35 10.82 18.15
C PRO A 173 -0.47 10.41 16.93
N GLN A 174 0.10 9.63 16.02
CA GLN A 174 -0.65 9.11 14.88
C GLN A 174 -1.61 8.02 15.33
N LEU A 175 -2.86 8.17 14.96
CA LEU A 175 -3.88 7.15 15.19
C LEU A 175 -3.95 6.21 13.99
N GLN A 176 -4.07 4.92 14.27
CA GLN A 176 -4.44 3.98 13.23
C GLN A 176 -5.91 4.15 12.90
N THR A 177 -6.23 4.23 11.62
CA THR A 177 -7.60 4.35 11.14
C THR A 177 -8.03 3.13 10.34
N GLU A 178 -9.32 2.84 10.40
CA GLU A 178 -9.97 1.82 9.56
C GLU A 178 -11.16 2.41 8.81
N PRO A 179 -11.43 1.91 7.60
CA PRO A 179 -12.61 2.30 6.84
C PRO A 179 -13.87 1.74 7.51
N SER A 180 -14.83 2.62 7.82
CA SER A 180 -16.17 2.23 8.26
C SER A 180 -17.05 2.08 7.04
N PHE A 181 -17.61 0.89 6.87
CA PHE A 181 -18.48 0.55 5.72
C PHE A 181 -19.86 0.03 6.16
N GLU A 182 -20.18 0.21 7.43
CA GLU A 182 -21.54 -0.04 7.92
C GLU A 182 -22.49 0.99 7.34
N LEU A 183 -23.69 0.54 6.97
CA LEU A 183 -24.72 1.44 6.44
C LEU A 183 -25.09 2.46 7.52
N ASP A 184 -25.16 3.70 7.12
CA ASP A 184 -25.74 4.76 7.93
C ASP A 184 -27.24 4.79 7.65
N GLU A 185 -28.06 4.59 8.69
CA GLU A 185 -29.53 4.59 8.56
C GLU A 185 -30.05 5.96 8.09
N ASP A 186 -29.36 7.02 8.43
CA ASP A 186 -29.70 8.40 8.08
C ASP A 186 -29.16 8.82 6.71
N ASN A 187 -28.17 8.09 6.15
CA ASN A 187 -27.54 8.43 4.89
C ASN A 187 -27.11 7.19 4.09
N LEU A 188 -28.01 6.75 3.20
CA LEU A 188 -27.84 5.53 2.39
C LEU A 188 -26.64 5.57 1.42
N GLU A 189 -26.01 6.74 1.19
CA GLU A 189 -24.77 6.84 0.42
C GLU A 189 -23.54 6.45 1.23
N HIS A 190 -23.66 6.37 2.57
CA HIS A 190 -22.58 5.95 3.46
C HIS A 190 -22.67 4.46 3.76
N GLY A 191 -21.57 3.79 3.54
CA GLY A 191 -21.43 2.35 3.78
C GLY A 191 -21.73 1.50 2.54
N ILE A 192 -21.73 0.19 2.73
CA ILE A 192 -21.93 -0.82 1.67
C ILE A 192 -22.92 -1.86 2.19
N ALA A 193 -24.03 -2.07 1.50
CA ALA A 193 -25.02 -3.08 1.87
C ALA A 193 -24.41 -4.49 1.89
N LEU A 194 -24.90 -5.38 2.76
CA LEU A 194 -24.38 -6.74 2.89
C LEU A 194 -24.43 -7.51 1.56
N SER A 195 -25.51 -7.37 0.80
CA SER A 195 -25.62 -7.98 -0.53
C SER A 195 -24.51 -7.54 -1.47
N GLU A 196 -24.19 -6.25 -1.48
CA GLU A 196 -23.13 -5.70 -2.31
C GLU A 196 -21.75 -6.11 -1.81
N GLN A 197 -21.56 -6.22 -0.48
CA GLN A 197 -20.31 -6.77 0.09
C GLN A 197 -20.08 -8.21 -0.40
N ILE A 198 -21.13 -9.03 -0.46
CA ILE A 198 -21.08 -10.42 -0.95
C ILE A 198 -20.74 -10.43 -2.45
N ASP A 199 -21.37 -9.59 -3.25
CA ASP A 199 -21.14 -9.53 -4.70
C ASP A 199 -19.71 -9.06 -5.04
N TYR A 200 -19.18 -8.07 -4.31
CA TYR A 200 -17.77 -7.66 -4.45
C TYR A 200 -16.82 -8.76 -4.03
N ALA A 201 -17.05 -9.40 -2.90
CA ALA A 201 -16.22 -10.49 -2.40
C ALA A 201 -16.16 -11.64 -3.41
N GLU A 202 -17.31 -12.09 -3.92
CA GLU A 202 -17.40 -13.12 -4.96
C GLU A 202 -16.65 -12.71 -6.22
N THR A 203 -16.95 -11.54 -6.75
CA THR A 203 -16.37 -11.02 -7.99
C THR A 203 -14.84 -10.97 -7.89
N VAL A 204 -14.32 -10.40 -6.81
CA VAL A 204 -12.88 -10.25 -6.61
C VAL A 204 -12.20 -11.62 -6.49
N LEU A 205 -12.75 -12.54 -5.70
CA LEU A 205 -12.17 -13.88 -5.54
C LEU A 205 -12.17 -14.68 -6.86
N ARG A 206 -13.24 -14.60 -7.64
CA ARG A 206 -13.31 -15.25 -8.96
C ARG A 206 -12.35 -14.64 -9.97
N LEU A 207 -12.27 -13.30 -10.02
CA LEU A 207 -11.34 -12.61 -10.93
C LEU A 207 -9.87 -12.87 -10.58
N MET A 208 -9.54 -13.06 -9.30
CA MET A 208 -8.20 -13.47 -8.87
C MET A 208 -7.92 -14.96 -9.13
N GLY A 209 -8.94 -15.76 -9.45
CA GLY A 209 -8.82 -17.22 -9.49
C GLY A 209 -8.68 -17.87 -8.11
N LEU A 210 -8.88 -17.12 -7.02
CA LEU A 210 -8.75 -17.62 -5.65
C LEU A 210 -10.11 -18.10 -5.13
N THR A 211 -10.60 -19.22 -5.67
CA THR A 211 -11.88 -19.85 -5.26
C THR A 211 -11.69 -21.09 -4.40
N SER A 212 -10.46 -21.58 -4.30
CA SER A 212 -10.05 -22.74 -3.49
C SER A 212 -8.57 -22.61 -3.12
N GLY A 213 -8.04 -23.51 -2.29
CA GLY A 213 -6.62 -23.51 -1.94
C GLY A 213 -6.18 -22.32 -1.07
N PHE A 214 -7.09 -21.72 -0.31
CA PHE A 214 -6.81 -20.59 0.57
C PHE A 214 -5.71 -20.92 1.58
N ALA A 215 -4.68 -20.05 1.69
CA ALA A 215 -3.70 -20.11 2.75
C ALA A 215 -4.31 -19.76 4.12
N LYS A 216 -3.58 -20.00 5.21
CA LYS A 216 -4.01 -19.52 6.54
C LYS A 216 -4.02 -18.00 6.63
N LEU A 217 -3.09 -17.37 5.94
CA LEU A 217 -2.92 -15.92 5.93
C LEU A 217 -2.97 -15.42 4.49
N ILE A 218 -3.93 -14.52 4.21
CA ILE A 218 -4.07 -13.87 2.91
C ILE A 218 -3.91 -12.37 3.12
N ILE A 219 -2.94 -11.78 2.45
CA ILE A 219 -2.58 -10.38 2.62
C ILE A 219 -2.94 -9.61 1.36
N LEU A 220 -3.88 -8.70 1.48
CA LEU A 220 -4.24 -7.76 0.43
C LEU A 220 -3.28 -6.57 0.52
N CYS A 221 -2.37 -6.47 -0.43
CA CYS A 221 -1.29 -5.49 -0.42
C CYS A 221 -1.59 -4.36 -1.41
N GLY A 222 -2.17 -3.26 -0.92
CA GLY A 222 -2.24 -2.03 -1.70
C GLY A 222 -0.85 -1.44 -1.89
N HIS A 223 -0.68 -0.50 -2.82
CA HIS A 223 0.60 0.21 -2.92
C HIS A 223 0.44 1.71 -2.81
N GLY A 224 1.52 2.36 -2.49
CA GLY A 224 1.74 3.78 -2.49
C GLY A 224 3.23 4.09 -2.58
N SER A 225 3.58 5.35 -2.63
CA SER A 225 4.95 5.80 -2.71
C SER A 225 5.27 6.82 -1.63
N THR A 226 6.54 6.92 -1.26
CA THR A 226 7.04 7.98 -0.39
C THR A 226 8.23 8.63 -1.07
N THR A 227 8.03 9.82 -1.63
CA THR A 227 9.10 10.61 -2.23
C THR A 227 9.00 12.04 -1.74
N GLU A 228 10.15 12.64 -1.48
CA GLU A 228 10.23 14.06 -1.15
C GLU A 228 10.31 14.90 -2.44
N ASN A 229 9.79 16.12 -2.36
CA ASN A 229 9.89 17.13 -3.42
C ASN A 229 9.50 16.62 -4.83
N ASN A 230 8.47 15.80 -4.90
CA ASN A 230 7.97 15.28 -6.17
C ASN A 230 6.62 15.93 -6.52
N PRO A 231 6.56 16.88 -7.49
CA PRO A 231 5.31 17.50 -7.89
C PRO A 231 4.34 16.52 -8.55
N TYR A 232 4.83 15.35 -8.99
CA TYR A 232 4.05 14.28 -9.61
C TYR A 232 3.86 13.07 -8.69
N ALA A 233 3.84 13.28 -7.37
CA ALA A 233 3.72 12.20 -6.40
C ALA A 233 2.54 11.26 -6.68
N SER A 234 1.38 11.79 -7.04
CA SER A 234 0.18 10.99 -7.38
C SER A 234 0.38 10.06 -8.58
N ALA A 235 1.32 10.35 -9.48
CA ALA A 235 1.65 9.46 -10.59
C ALA A 235 2.48 8.23 -10.16
N LEU A 236 3.04 8.26 -8.95
CA LEU A 236 3.76 7.15 -8.33
C LEU A 236 2.89 6.35 -7.37
N ASP A 237 1.75 6.90 -6.97
CA ASP A 237 0.75 6.21 -6.17
C ASP A 237 -0.12 5.29 -7.06
N CYS A 238 -1.08 4.63 -6.47
CA CYS A 238 -1.88 3.64 -7.18
C CYS A 238 -2.78 4.28 -8.24
N GLY A 239 -2.50 4.05 -9.52
CA GLY A 239 -3.35 4.52 -10.63
C GLY A 239 -4.76 3.96 -10.55
N ALA A 240 -4.93 2.71 -10.10
CA ALA A 240 -6.23 2.10 -9.86
C ALA A 240 -6.97 2.73 -8.65
N CYS A 241 -6.29 3.49 -7.81
CA CYS A 241 -6.88 4.23 -6.69
C CYS A 241 -6.96 5.74 -6.96
N GLY A 242 -6.95 6.16 -8.22
CA GLY A 242 -7.02 7.57 -8.61
C GLY A 242 -5.80 8.40 -8.20
N GLY A 243 -4.63 7.76 -8.07
CA GLY A 243 -3.39 8.42 -7.62
C GLY A 243 -3.32 8.57 -6.09
N ASN A 244 -4.04 7.74 -5.34
CA ASN A 244 -3.96 7.64 -3.90
C ASN A 244 -3.34 6.30 -3.47
N HIS A 245 -3.01 6.15 -2.18
CA HIS A 245 -2.54 4.87 -1.64
C HIS A 245 -3.67 3.82 -1.62
N GLY A 246 -3.37 2.59 -2.04
CA GLY A 246 -4.32 1.47 -2.09
C GLY A 246 -4.62 0.82 -0.73
N GLY A 247 -4.02 1.31 0.36
CA GLY A 247 -4.14 0.69 1.68
C GLY A 247 -5.56 0.69 2.24
N THR A 248 -6.34 1.75 2.01
CA THR A 248 -7.72 1.84 2.51
C THR A 248 -8.64 0.82 1.83
N ASN A 249 -8.51 0.65 0.50
CA ASN A 249 -9.26 -0.38 -0.24
C ASN A 249 -8.87 -1.79 0.21
N ALA A 250 -7.57 -2.04 0.46
CA ALA A 250 -7.08 -3.32 0.98
C ALA A 250 -7.68 -3.63 2.36
N LYS A 251 -7.71 -2.65 3.28
CA LYS A 251 -8.34 -2.78 4.59
C LYS A 251 -9.84 -3.09 4.48
N LEU A 252 -10.53 -2.39 3.58
CA LEU A 252 -11.95 -2.57 3.36
C LEU A 252 -12.28 -3.99 2.90
N LEU A 253 -11.63 -4.47 1.83
CA LEU A 253 -11.87 -5.82 1.33
C LEU A 253 -11.48 -6.89 2.35
N ALA A 254 -10.36 -6.73 3.06
CA ALA A 254 -9.95 -7.68 4.10
C ALA A 254 -11.02 -7.82 5.19
N ARG A 255 -11.62 -6.70 5.62
CA ARG A 255 -12.72 -6.72 6.60
C ARG A 255 -13.97 -7.40 6.05
N ILE A 256 -14.34 -7.12 4.81
CA ILE A 256 -15.50 -7.76 4.15
C ILE A 256 -15.30 -9.29 4.09
N LEU A 257 -14.13 -9.76 3.64
CA LEU A 257 -13.83 -11.20 3.51
C LEU A 257 -13.70 -11.92 4.85
N ASN A 258 -13.51 -11.20 5.95
CA ASN A 258 -13.51 -11.76 7.30
C ASN A 258 -14.90 -11.82 7.94
N LYS A 259 -15.93 -11.17 7.37
CA LYS A 259 -17.30 -11.25 7.92
C LYS A 259 -17.89 -12.65 7.73
N ILE A 260 -18.45 -13.18 8.82
CA ILE A 260 -19.05 -14.52 8.83
C ILE A 260 -20.22 -14.64 7.85
N ASP A 261 -21.06 -13.60 7.77
CA ASP A 261 -22.22 -13.60 6.88
C ASP A 261 -21.83 -13.57 5.40
N VAL A 262 -20.75 -12.84 5.06
CA VAL A 262 -20.17 -12.84 3.71
C VAL A 262 -19.61 -14.23 3.38
N ARG A 263 -18.88 -14.87 4.30
CA ARG A 263 -18.32 -16.21 4.07
C ARG A 263 -19.39 -17.29 3.89
N ARG A 264 -20.49 -17.23 4.66
CA ARG A 264 -21.63 -18.15 4.49
C ARG A 264 -22.28 -17.98 3.11
N ALA A 265 -22.52 -16.77 2.69
CA ALA A 265 -23.08 -16.51 1.37
C ALA A 265 -22.13 -16.92 0.23
N LEU A 266 -20.82 -16.76 0.40
CA LEU A 266 -19.82 -17.25 -0.56
C LEU A 266 -19.80 -18.78 -0.63
N GLU A 267 -20.01 -19.48 0.47
CA GLU A 267 -20.10 -20.96 0.50
C GLU A 267 -21.29 -21.46 -0.32
N GLU A 268 -22.45 -20.79 -0.21
CA GLU A 268 -23.63 -21.08 -1.04
C GLU A 268 -23.34 -20.86 -2.54
N LYS A 269 -22.42 -19.97 -2.87
CA LYS A 269 -21.95 -19.67 -4.24
C LYS A 269 -20.76 -20.55 -4.68
N GLY A 270 -20.39 -21.56 -3.88
CA GLY A 270 -19.33 -22.53 -4.18
C GLY A 270 -17.92 -22.07 -3.85
N ILE A 271 -17.77 -21.01 -3.06
CA ILE A 271 -16.45 -20.53 -2.59
C ILE A 271 -16.35 -20.81 -1.09
N HIS A 272 -15.67 -21.89 -0.74
CA HIS A 272 -15.48 -22.28 0.66
C HIS A 272 -14.18 -21.70 1.23
N ILE A 273 -14.29 -20.67 2.06
CA ILE A 273 -13.16 -20.07 2.78
C ILE A 273 -13.01 -20.80 4.13
N PRO A 274 -11.87 -21.49 4.38
CA PRO A 274 -11.65 -22.17 5.64
C PRO A 274 -11.73 -21.23 6.84
N MET A 275 -12.26 -21.70 7.96
CA MET A 275 -12.40 -20.90 9.19
C MET A 275 -11.05 -20.46 9.77
N ASP A 276 -9.99 -21.20 9.45
CA ASP A 276 -8.61 -20.85 9.84
C ASP A 276 -7.91 -19.89 8.87
N THR A 277 -8.59 -19.43 7.82
CA THR A 277 -8.09 -18.41 6.90
C THR A 277 -8.42 -17.02 7.41
N LEU A 278 -7.42 -16.13 7.45
CA LEU A 278 -7.57 -14.71 7.79
C LEU A 278 -7.11 -13.83 6.65
N PHE A 279 -7.91 -12.83 6.33
CA PHE A 279 -7.55 -11.78 5.38
C PHE A 279 -7.01 -10.56 6.13
N TYR A 280 -5.88 -10.08 5.66
CA TYR A 280 -5.19 -8.93 6.21
C TYR A 280 -4.87 -7.91 5.13
N ALA A 281 -4.72 -6.66 5.56
CA ALA A 281 -4.29 -5.58 4.67
C ALA A 281 -2.83 -5.22 4.92
N ALA A 282 -2.16 -4.82 3.84
CA ALA A 282 -0.81 -4.27 3.87
C ALA A 282 -0.68 -3.12 2.88
N LEU A 283 0.39 -2.34 3.04
CA LEU A 283 0.81 -1.33 2.08
C LEU A 283 2.23 -1.60 1.62
N HIS A 284 2.42 -1.76 0.32
CA HIS A 284 3.72 -1.80 -0.32
C HIS A 284 4.15 -0.37 -0.68
N ASN A 285 5.23 0.09 -0.10
CA ASN A 285 5.88 1.34 -0.48
C ASN A 285 6.83 1.08 -1.65
N THR A 286 6.43 1.45 -2.85
CA THR A 286 7.19 1.18 -4.08
C THR A 286 8.51 1.92 -4.15
N THR A 287 8.71 2.97 -3.35
CA THR A 287 9.95 3.74 -3.30
C THR A 287 11.06 2.99 -2.56
N THR A 288 10.71 2.30 -1.47
CA THR A 288 11.68 1.62 -0.59
C THR A 288 11.51 0.10 -0.57
N ASP A 289 10.50 -0.44 -1.25
CA ASP A 289 10.05 -1.84 -1.20
C ASP A 289 9.69 -2.35 0.21
N SER A 290 9.42 -1.44 1.14
CA SER A 290 8.90 -1.85 2.45
C SER A 290 7.44 -2.23 2.37
N ILE A 291 7.06 -3.29 3.09
CA ILE A 291 5.67 -3.74 3.21
C ILE A 291 5.23 -3.59 4.66
N GLU A 292 4.28 -2.68 4.88
CA GLU A 292 3.69 -2.45 6.19
C GLU A 292 2.41 -3.28 6.34
N LEU A 293 2.41 -4.19 7.31
CA LEU A 293 1.23 -4.98 7.67
C LEU A 293 0.37 -4.20 8.65
N TYR A 294 -0.91 -4.00 8.31
CA TYR A 294 -1.86 -3.30 9.19
C TYR A 294 -2.46 -4.23 10.25
N ASN A 295 -2.78 -3.69 11.41
CA ASN A 295 -3.57 -4.34 12.48
C ASN A 295 -3.09 -5.74 12.90
N LEU A 296 -1.78 -5.87 13.12
CA LEU A 296 -1.13 -7.14 13.44
C LEU A 296 -1.54 -7.79 14.78
N ASN A 297 -2.24 -7.08 15.66
CA ASN A 297 -2.49 -7.60 17.02
C ASN A 297 -3.30 -8.89 17.00
N THR A 298 -4.36 -8.97 16.20
CA THR A 298 -5.19 -10.17 16.09
C THR A 298 -4.43 -11.33 15.42
N VAL A 299 -3.66 -11.05 14.36
CA VAL A 299 -2.85 -12.09 13.66
C VAL A 299 -1.76 -12.64 14.56
N LYS A 300 -1.09 -11.78 15.33
CA LYS A 300 -0.05 -12.23 16.28
C LYS A 300 -0.58 -13.20 17.31
N VAL A 301 -1.83 -13.04 17.71
CA VAL A 301 -2.48 -13.96 18.65
C VAL A 301 -2.76 -15.33 18.01
N LEU A 302 -3.27 -15.35 16.78
CA LEU A 302 -3.66 -16.59 16.11
C LEU A 302 -2.48 -17.32 15.46
N TYR A 303 -1.57 -16.60 14.80
CA TYR A 303 -0.45 -17.17 14.05
C TYR A 303 0.87 -16.45 14.32
N PRO A 304 1.36 -16.37 15.56
CA PRO A 304 2.52 -15.55 15.90
C PRO A 304 3.79 -15.98 15.15
N ASN A 305 4.02 -17.28 15.00
CA ASN A 305 5.21 -17.78 14.31
C ASN A 305 5.17 -17.47 12.82
N LEU A 306 4.00 -17.66 12.17
CA LEU A 306 3.83 -17.37 10.75
C LEU A 306 4.02 -15.87 10.45
N VAL A 307 3.43 -15.00 11.27
CA VAL A 307 3.58 -13.55 11.11
C VAL A 307 5.03 -13.10 11.36
N ASN A 308 5.69 -13.66 12.36
CA ASN A 308 7.09 -13.31 12.63
C ASN A 308 7.99 -13.76 11.48
N GLN A 309 7.83 -15.00 10.98
CA GLN A 309 8.59 -15.47 9.83
C GLN A 309 8.32 -14.62 8.59
N LEU A 310 7.05 -14.37 8.27
CA LEU A 310 6.69 -13.50 7.15
C LEU A 310 7.34 -12.11 7.24
N ARG A 311 7.38 -11.50 8.43
CA ARG A 311 8.04 -10.19 8.60
C ARG A 311 9.54 -10.25 8.31
N VAL A 312 10.21 -11.31 8.72
CA VAL A 312 11.63 -11.52 8.42
C VAL A 312 11.82 -11.65 6.91
N ASP A 313 11.00 -12.48 6.27
CA ASP A 313 11.10 -12.74 4.83
C ASP A 313 10.76 -11.49 3.99
N LEU A 314 9.79 -10.68 4.43
CA LEU A 314 9.48 -9.41 3.78
C LEU A 314 10.65 -8.40 3.85
N GLU A 315 11.34 -8.32 4.99
CA GLU A 315 12.53 -7.46 5.11
C GLU A 315 13.69 -8.01 4.27
N GLU A 316 13.88 -9.31 4.18
CA GLU A 316 14.90 -9.94 3.32
C GLU A 316 14.58 -9.71 1.83
N ALA A 317 13.32 -9.85 1.42
CA ALA A 317 12.88 -9.53 0.06
C ALA A 317 13.15 -8.07 -0.31
N LYS A 318 12.81 -7.15 0.58
CA LYS A 318 13.11 -5.72 0.46
C LYS A 318 14.61 -5.47 0.32
N SER A 319 15.43 -6.06 1.19
CA SER A 319 16.89 -5.91 1.16
C SER A 319 17.46 -6.40 -0.18
N SER A 320 17.05 -7.57 -0.64
CA SER A 320 17.45 -8.13 -1.94
C SER A 320 17.11 -7.21 -3.11
N ASN A 321 15.87 -6.67 -3.15
CA ASN A 321 15.45 -5.74 -4.18
C ASN A 321 16.20 -4.41 -4.12
N ASN A 322 16.39 -3.87 -2.93
CA ASN A 322 17.12 -2.62 -2.75
C ASN A 322 18.58 -2.75 -3.14
N LEU A 323 19.21 -3.92 -2.89
CA LEU A 323 20.55 -4.22 -3.35
C LEU A 323 20.63 -4.18 -4.90
N GLU A 324 19.74 -4.90 -5.58
CA GLU A 324 19.71 -4.91 -7.06
C GLU A 324 19.47 -3.51 -7.63
N ARG A 325 18.55 -2.76 -7.06
CA ARG A 325 18.19 -1.41 -7.49
C ARG A 325 19.30 -0.40 -7.27
N GLY A 326 19.91 -0.44 -6.09
CA GLY A 326 21.00 0.44 -5.73
C GLY A 326 22.28 0.19 -6.56
N GLN A 327 22.54 -1.07 -6.95
CA GLN A 327 23.62 -1.37 -7.88
C GLN A 327 23.44 -0.68 -9.24
N LYS A 328 22.18 -0.59 -9.75
CA LYS A 328 21.88 0.14 -11.00
C LYS A 328 22.04 1.66 -10.85
N LEU A 329 21.99 2.18 -9.64
CA LEU A 329 22.26 3.57 -9.32
C LEU A 329 23.74 3.85 -9.00
N ASN A 330 24.63 2.88 -9.22
CA ASN A 330 26.07 2.95 -8.87
C ASN A 330 26.31 3.32 -7.40
N SER A 331 25.44 2.85 -6.51
CA SER A 331 25.55 3.12 -5.09
C SER A 331 26.61 2.26 -4.42
N ALA A 332 27.44 2.86 -3.56
CA ALA A 332 28.40 2.13 -2.72
C ALA A 332 27.69 1.39 -1.56
N HIS A 333 26.54 1.90 -1.11
CA HIS A 333 25.73 1.34 -0.03
C HIS A 333 24.27 1.21 -0.48
N PRO A 334 23.97 0.24 -1.37
CA PRO A 334 22.70 0.19 -2.12
C PRO A 334 21.45 0.30 -1.25
N GLU A 335 21.34 -0.47 -0.20
CA GLU A 335 20.16 -0.50 0.66
C GLU A 335 19.96 0.82 1.41
N GLN A 336 21.03 1.34 2.01
CA GLN A 336 21.00 2.61 2.75
C GLN A 336 20.70 3.79 1.83
N ASP A 337 21.25 3.78 0.62
CA ASP A 337 21.05 4.83 -0.36
C ASP A 337 19.63 4.86 -0.90
N ILE A 338 18.98 3.71 -1.10
CA ILE A 338 17.57 3.66 -1.47
C ILE A 338 16.71 4.36 -0.40
N GLN A 339 16.94 4.04 0.88
CA GLN A 339 16.25 4.68 1.98
C GLN A 339 16.56 6.17 2.07
N ARG A 340 17.81 6.58 1.92
CA ARG A 340 18.24 7.99 1.94
C ARG A 340 17.60 8.77 0.78
N ARG A 341 17.70 8.27 -0.45
CA ARG A 341 17.15 8.92 -1.65
C ARG A 341 15.63 9.10 -1.59
N SER A 342 14.91 8.18 -0.94
CA SER A 342 13.46 8.33 -0.74
C SER A 342 13.09 9.52 0.16
N GLN A 343 14.05 10.01 0.94
CA GLN A 343 13.88 11.09 1.92
C GLN A 343 14.62 12.38 1.52
N ASP A 344 15.42 12.34 0.47
CA ASP A 344 16.25 13.44 0.02
C ASP A 344 15.56 14.18 -1.14
N TRP A 345 15.22 15.43 -0.90
CA TRP A 345 14.55 16.29 -1.87
C TRP A 345 15.42 16.66 -3.08
N SER A 346 16.75 16.54 -2.97
CA SER A 346 17.72 16.90 -4.00
C SER A 346 18.16 15.73 -4.88
N GLU A 347 17.86 14.52 -4.46
CA GLU A 347 18.30 13.29 -5.12
C GLU A 347 17.22 12.72 -6.08
N THR A 348 17.70 11.97 -7.05
CA THR A 348 16.81 11.18 -7.91
C THR A 348 16.12 10.09 -7.07
N ARG A 349 14.79 10.05 -7.17
CA ARG A 349 14.00 9.01 -6.49
C ARG A 349 14.43 7.61 -6.94
N PRO A 350 14.48 6.63 -6.01
CA PRO A 350 15.01 5.30 -6.30
C PRO A 350 13.95 4.33 -6.86
N GLU A 351 12.82 4.79 -7.35
CA GLU A 351 11.76 3.91 -7.85
C GLU A 351 12.12 3.20 -9.15
N TRP A 352 11.53 2.01 -9.33
CA TRP A 352 11.63 1.28 -10.57
C TRP A 352 10.94 2.05 -11.72
N GLY A 353 11.65 2.31 -12.80
CA GLY A 353 11.04 2.82 -14.02
C GLY A 353 10.32 1.72 -14.79
N LEU A 354 11.00 0.56 -14.94
CA LEU A 354 10.46 -0.64 -15.56
C LEU A 354 10.82 -1.86 -14.71
N ALA A 355 9.86 -2.76 -14.52
CA ALA A 355 10.05 -3.97 -13.72
C ALA A 355 10.62 -5.15 -14.51
N ARG A 356 11.09 -4.93 -15.74
CA ARG A 356 11.61 -5.97 -16.65
C ARG A 356 10.61 -7.08 -16.94
N ASN A 357 9.35 -6.75 -17.08
CA ASN A 357 8.35 -7.72 -17.49
C ASN A 357 8.62 -8.13 -18.94
N ALA A 358 8.73 -9.43 -19.18
CA ALA A 358 9.12 -9.99 -20.45
C ALA A 358 7.91 -10.31 -21.33
N ALA A 359 6.74 -10.51 -20.74
CA ALA A 359 5.52 -10.87 -21.44
C ALA A 359 4.28 -10.38 -20.68
N PHE A 360 3.19 -10.18 -21.41
CA PHE A 360 1.84 -10.00 -20.87
C PHE A 360 1.00 -11.21 -21.31
N ILE A 361 0.50 -11.96 -20.35
CA ILE A 361 -0.22 -13.21 -20.59
C ILE A 361 -1.66 -13.03 -20.11
N VAL A 362 -2.60 -13.32 -20.99
CA VAL A 362 -4.03 -13.45 -20.67
C VAL A 362 -4.36 -14.93 -20.71
N ALA A 363 -4.76 -15.49 -19.57
CA ALA A 363 -5.05 -16.92 -19.41
C ALA A 363 -6.51 -17.10 -18.92
#